data_6b16f9ade6f0542e8ac3efd4284b6de3
#
_entry.id   6b16f9ade6f0542e8ac3efd4284b6de3
#
_cell.length_a   1.000
_cell.length_b   1.000
_cell.length_c   1.000
_cell.angle_alpha   90.00
_cell.angle_beta   90.00
_cell.angle_gamma   90.00
#
_symmetry.space_group_name_H-M   'P 1'
#
loop_
_entity.id
_entity.type
_entity.pdbx_description
1 polymer ?
#
loop_
_entity_poly.entity_id
_entity_poly.type
_entity_poly.pdbx_seq_one_letter_code
_entity_poly.pdbx_strand_id
1 'polypeptide(L)'
;MKIGNLEIRGDLVLAPMAGVTDLAFRTICAELGAAVTVTEMVSSRALIYQDKKSRSLLHRTPIGVCGAQIFGNDPSVMADGAALALEASGAAFIDINMGC
;
A
#
# COMPACT_ATOMS: atom_id res chain seq x y z
N MET A 1 10.20 -15.69 -2.50
CA MET A 1 10.81 -14.46 -1.92
C MET A 1 10.24 -14.25 -0.52
N LYS A 2 10.99 -13.57 0.33
CA LYS A 2 10.58 -13.35 1.72
C LYS A 2 10.79 -11.87 2.12
N ILE A 3 9.80 -11.26 2.76
CA ILE A 3 9.90 -9.91 3.32
C ILE A 3 9.60 -10.01 4.81
N GLY A 4 10.62 -9.84 5.65
CA GLY A 4 10.47 -10.10 7.09
C GLY A 4 10.03 -11.55 7.32
N ASN A 5 8.91 -11.74 7.99
CA ASN A 5 8.32 -13.07 8.22
C ASN A 5 7.29 -13.45 7.14
N LEU A 6 7.13 -12.62 6.13
CA LEU A 6 6.11 -12.80 5.10
C LEU A 6 6.67 -13.65 3.96
N GLU A 7 6.12 -14.83 3.74
CA GLU A 7 6.45 -15.70 2.61
C GLU A 7 5.66 -15.25 1.37
N ILE A 8 6.36 -15.05 0.26
CA ILE A 8 5.77 -14.56 -0.98
C ILE A 8 6.09 -15.55 -2.09
N ARG A 9 5.04 -16.00 -2.78
CA ARG A 9 5.20 -16.89 -3.93
C ARG A 9 5.42 -16.06 -5.18
N GLY A 10 6.65 -16.08 -5.70
CA GLY A 10 7.03 -15.36 -6.91
C GLY A 10 8.05 -14.26 -6.64
N ASP A 11 8.55 -13.66 -7.70
CA ASP A 11 9.69 -12.75 -7.64
C ASP A 11 9.38 -11.36 -8.24
N LEU A 12 8.15 -11.14 -8.71
CA LEU A 12 7.77 -9.88 -9.34
C LEU A 12 7.02 -9.00 -8.37
N VAL A 13 7.49 -7.79 -8.23
CA VAL A 13 6.86 -6.74 -7.41
C VAL A 13 6.44 -5.60 -8.32
N LEU A 14 5.17 -5.23 -8.28
CA LEU A 14 4.68 -4.05 -8.99
C LEU A 14 4.94 -2.82 -8.13
N ALA A 15 5.78 -1.90 -8.62
CA ALA A 15 6.03 -0.64 -7.95
C ALA A 15 4.78 0.26 -7.99
N PRO A 16 4.50 1.02 -6.93
CA PRO A 16 3.38 1.95 -6.94
C PRO A 16 3.68 3.15 -7.83
N MET A 17 2.66 3.60 -8.57
CA MET A 17 2.73 4.78 -9.44
C MET A 17 1.44 5.57 -9.27
N ALA A 18 1.54 6.77 -8.68
CA ALA A 18 0.38 7.62 -8.43
C ALA A 18 -0.39 7.90 -9.73
N GLY A 19 -1.71 7.74 -9.67
CA GLY A 19 -2.58 7.90 -10.84
C GLY A 19 -2.57 6.74 -11.82
N VAL A 20 -1.76 5.71 -11.60
CA VAL A 20 -1.63 4.55 -12.50
C VAL A 20 -2.01 3.26 -11.78
N THR A 21 -1.39 2.97 -10.65
CA THR A 21 -1.59 1.68 -9.97
C THR A 21 -2.80 1.72 -9.02
N ASP A 22 -3.97 1.98 -9.56
CA ASP A 22 -5.22 1.86 -8.84
C ASP A 22 -5.56 0.38 -8.58
N LEU A 23 -6.67 0.12 -7.91
CA LEU A 23 -7.06 -1.25 -7.58
C LEU A 23 -7.21 -2.12 -8.84
N ALA A 24 -7.81 -1.59 -9.90
CA ALA A 24 -8.02 -2.34 -11.14
C ALA A 24 -6.69 -2.72 -11.80
N PHE A 25 -5.77 -1.77 -11.92
CA PHE A 25 -4.45 -2.02 -12.49
C PHE A 25 -3.66 -3.05 -11.67
N ARG A 26 -3.62 -2.89 -10.36
CA ARG A 26 -2.92 -3.81 -9.46
C ARG A 26 -3.52 -5.22 -9.52
N THR A 27 -4.85 -5.32 -9.61
CA THR A 27 -5.54 -6.61 -9.71
C THR A 27 -5.15 -7.34 -10.99
N ILE A 28 -5.15 -6.64 -12.12
CA ILE A 28 -4.73 -7.23 -13.41
C ILE A 28 -3.28 -7.71 -13.34
N CYS A 29 -2.38 -6.89 -12.80
CA CYS A 29 -0.98 -7.27 -12.66
C CYS A 29 -0.81 -8.48 -11.74
N ALA A 30 -1.57 -8.55 -10.65
CA ALA A 30 -1.54 -9.69 -9.75
C ALA A 30 -2.03 -10.98 -10.45
N GLU A 31 -3.07 -10.89 -11.25
CA GLU A 31 -3.57 -12.01 -12.06
C GLU A 31 -2.53 -12.48 -13.09
N LEU A 32 -1.72 -11.57 -13.61
CA LEU A 32 -0.68 -11.87 -14.58
C LEU A 32 0.66 -12.29 -13.94
N GLY A 33 0.73 -12.37 -12.62
CA GLY A 33 1.89 -12.93 -11.93
C GLY A 33 2.67 -11.99 -11.02
N ALA A 34 2.23 -10.75 -10.82
CA ALA A 34 2.83 -9.90 -9.79
C ALA A 34 2.54 -10.49 -8.41
N ALA A 35 3.59 -10.94 -7.73
CA ALA A 35 3.45 -11.56 -6.41
C ALA A 35 3.14 -10.54 -5.33
N VAL A 36 3.63 -9.32 -5.49
CA VAL A 36 3.42 -8.21 -4.56
C VAL A 36 2.94 -6.99 -5.33
N THR A 37 1.93 -6.33 -4.80
CA THR A 37 1.50 -5.01 -5.26
C THR A 37 1.51 -4.05 -4.08
N VAL A 38 1.62 -2.75 -4.36
CA VAL A 38 1.60 -1.72 -3.31
C VAL A 38 0.62 -0.64 -3.74
N THR A 39 -0.17 -0.14 -2.81
CA THR A 39 -1.13 0.93 -3.11
C THR A 39 -0.42 2.20 -3.55
N GLU A 40 -1.13 3.09 -4.23
CA GLU A 40 -0.66 4.46 -4.43
C GLU A 40 -0.37 5.09 -3.07
N MET A 41 0.54 6.06 -3.04
CA MET A 41 0.94 6.72 -1.80
C MET A 41 -0.19 7.54 -1.19
N VAL A 42 -0.36 7.43 0.12
CA VAL A 42 -1.39 8.12 0.88
C VAL A 42 -0.76 8.95 1.99
N SER A 43 -1.21 10.18 2.13
CA SER A 43 -0.73 11.06 3.21
C SER A 43 -1.19 10.53 4.57
N SER A 44 -0.23 10.31 5.48
CA SER A 44 -0.54 9.91 6.85
C SER A 44 -1.40 10.94 7.57
N ARG A 45 -1.13 12.22 7.34
CA ARG A 45 -1.91 13.30 7.93
C ARG A 45 -3.35 13.31 7.40
N ALA A 46 -3.53 13.07 6.10
CA ALA A 46 -4.86 12.98 5.52
C ALA A 46 -5.66 11.82 6.11
N LEU A 47 -5.03 10.69 6.39
CA LEU A 47 -5.68 9.56 7.04
C LEU A 47 -6.16 9.91 8.44
N ILE A 48 -5.36 10.63 9.21
CA ILE A 48 -5.74 11.08 10.56
C ILE A 48 -6.95 12.01 10.48
N TYR A 49 -7.04 12.87 9.47
CA TYR A 49 -8.18 13.75 9.25
C TYR A 49 -9.36 13.06 8.55
N GLN A 50 -9.29 11.74 8.37
CA GLN A 50 -10.37 10.92 7.79
C GLN A 50 -10.76 11.33 6.37
N ASP A 51 -9.77 11.72 5.56
CA ASP A 51 -9.99 12.07 4.17
C ASP A 51 -10.47 10.86 3.36
N LYS A 52 -11.67 10.97 2.79
CA LYS A 52 -12.32 9.86 2.07
C LYS A 52 -11.57 9.45 0.81
N LYS A 53 -11.03 10.43 0.07
CA LYS A 53 -10.28 10.14 -1.15
C LYS A 53 -9.01 9.36 -0.83
N SER A 54 -8.29 9.76 0.22
CA SER A 54 -7.09 9.06 0.68
C SER A 54 -7.42 7.63 1.07
N ARG A 55 -8.49 7.42 1.83
CA ARG A 55 -8.92 6.07 2.22
C ARG A 55 -9.33 5.22 1.03
N SER A 56 -9.90 5.81 0.00
CA SER A 56 -10.33 5.07 -1.21
C SER A 56 -9.16 4.47 -1.98
N LEU A 57 -7.94 4.99 -1.81
CA LEU A 57 -6.74 4.46 -2.44
C LEU A 57 -6.19 3.21 -1.73
N LEU A 58 -6.68 2.88 -0.54
CA LEU A 58 -6.13 1.85 0.33
C LEU A 58 -6.79 0.47 0.18
N HIS A 59 -7.32 0.14 -0.98
CA HIS A 59 -7.90 -1.18 -1.21
C HIS A 59 -6.82 -2.17 -1.65
N ARG A 60 -6.71 -3.29 -0.93
CA ARG A 60 -5.79 -4.36 -1.32
C ARG A 60 -6.35 -5.15 -2.50
N THR A 61 -5.46 -5.76 -3.26
CA THR A 61 -5.85 -6.70 -4.32
C THR A 61 -6.47 -7.96 -3.71
N PRO A 62 -7.41 -8.62 -4.42
CA PRO A 62 -8.02 -9.86 -3.93
C PRO A 62 -7.08 -11.06 -3.93
N ILE A 63 -6.01 -11.00 -4.73
CA ILE A 63 -4.98 -12.05 -4.82
C ILE A 63 -3.60 -11.46 -4.63
N GLY A 64 -2.64 -12.30 -4.26
CA GLY A 64 -1.27 -11.90 -4.01
C GLY A 64 -1.12 -11.15 -2.68
N VAL A 65 0.08 -10.65 -2.45
CA VAL A 65 0.41 -9.86 -1.26
C VAL A 65 0.32 -8.38 -1.61
N CYS A 66 -0.35 -7.61 -0.78
CA CYS A 66 -0.51 -6.17 -1.01
C CYS A 66 0.03 -5.39 0.18
N GLY A 67 0.90 -4.41 -0.09
CA GLY A 67 1.34 -3.41 0.87
C GLY A 67 0.54 -2.11 0.73
N ALA A 68 0.49 -1.31 1.78
CA ALA A 68 -0.07 0.04 1.74
C ALA A 68 1.07 1.05 1.87
N GLN A 69 1.16 1.98 0.92
CA GLN A 69 2.21 2.99 0.95
C GLN A 69 1.70 4.29 1.56
N ILE A 70 2.46 4.82 2.50
CA ILE A 70 2.18 6.10 3.15
C ILE A 70 3.36 7.04 2.99
N PHE A 71 3.10 8.34 3.14
CA PHE A 71 4.15 9.37 3.20
C PHE A 71 3.83 10.42 4.25
N GLY A 72 4.84 11.13 4.69
CA GLY A 72 4.75 12.20 5.67
C GLY A 72 6.13 12.51 6.24
N ASN A 73 6.21 13.54 7.06
CA ASN A 73 7.48 14.03 7.63
C ASN A 73 7.51 14.07 9.16
N ASP A 74 6.42 13.72 9.82
CA ASP A 74 6.33 13.71 11.28
C ASP A 74 6.26 12.26 11.77
N PRO A 75 7.22 11.79 12.58
CA PRO A 75 7.24 10.39 13.02
C PRO A 75 5.98 9.92 13.75
N SER A 76 5.41 10.74 14.62
CA SER A 76 4.20 10.36 15.36
C SER A 76 2.98 10.29 14.45
N VAL A 77 2.85 11.22 13.52
CA VAL A 77 1.79 11.21 12.49
C VAL A 77 1.96 10.00 11.58
N MET A 78 3.20 9.67 11.22
CA MET A 78 3.49 8.46 10.42
C MET A 78 3.09 7.19 11.14
N ALA A 79 3.38 7.08 12.42
CA ALA A 79 3.00 5.92 13.23
C ALA A 79 1.48 5.74 13.29
N ASP A 80 0.75 6.82 13.57
CA ASP A 80 -0.71 6.79 13.62
C ASP A 80 -1.31 6.52 12.24
N GLY A 81 -0.77 7.15 11.21
CA GLY A 81 -1.17 6.92 9.83
C GLY A 81 -0.94 5.49 9.37
N ALA A 82 0.17 4.88 9.77
CA ALA A 82 0.47 3.48 9.46
C ALA A 82 -0.58 2.54 10.06
N ALA A 83 -0.95 2.75 11.33
CA ALA A 83 -1.98 1.96 11.98
C ALA A 83 -3.34 2.09 11.27
N LEU A 84 -3.73 3.32 10.92
CA LEU A 84 -4.96 3.58 10.18
C LEU A 84 -4.93 2.96 8.78
N ALA A 85 -3.80 3.04 8.09
CA ALA A 85 -3.66 2.45 6.75
C ALA A 85 -3.80 0.92 6.78
N LEU A 86 -3.19 0.26 7.75
CA LEU A 86 -3.34 -1.19 7.93
C LEU A 86 -4.79 -1.58 8.21
N GLU A 87 -5.44 -0.85 9.11
CA GLU A 87 -6.85 -1.10 9.45
C GLU A 87 -7.76 -0.90 8.23
N ALA A 88 -7.58 0.18 7.49
CA ALA A 88 -8.43 0.52 6.35
C ALA A 88 -8.20 -0.42 5.15
N SER A 89 -6.97 -0.85 4.90
CA SER A 89 -6.61 -1.62 3.71
C SER A 89 -6.62 -3.13 3.94
N GLY A 90 -6.33 -3.58 5.15
CA GLY A 90 -6.03 -4.99 5.40
C GLY A 90 -4.73 -5.44 4.74
N ALA A 91 -3.83 -4.51 4.41
CA ALA A 91 -2.55 -4.81 3.77
C ALA A 91 -1.64 -5.64 4.68
N ALA A 92 -0.72 -6.37 4.06
CA ALA A 92 0.20 -7.24 4.79
C ALA A 92 1.37 -6.47 5.41
N PHE A 93 1.69 -5.29 4.89
CA PHE A 93 2.78 -4.46 5.38
C PHE A 93 2.57 -3.00 5.01
N ILE A 94 3.33 -2.13 5.67
CA ILE A 94 3.39 -0.71 5.31
C ILE A 94 4.68 -0.46 4.53
N ASP A 95 4.56 0.28 3.44
CA ASP A 95 5.67 0.79 2.67
C ASP A 95 5.78 2.30 2.90
N ILE A 96 6.97 2.79 3.16
CA ILE A 96 7.18 4.21 3.47
C ILE A 96 7.85 4.89 2.27
N ASN A 97 7.13 5.82 1.65
CA ASN A 97 7.69 6.66 0.60
C ASN A 97 8.54 7.77 1.24
N MET A 98 9.84 7.76 0.96
CA MET A 98 10.78 8.74 1.51
C MET A 98 11.28 9.72 0.46
N GLY A 99 10.76 9.68 -0.75
CA GLY A 99 11.23 10.56 -1.80
C GLY A 99 10.21 10.76 -2.90
N CYS A 100 9.41 11.75 -2.73
CA CYS A 100 8.44 12.15 -3.74
C CYS A 100 8.59 13.65 -4.01
#